data_c03f4124ecb3d52cd4c2e89d45e89204
#
_entry.id   c03f4124ecb3d52cd4c2e89d45e89204
#
_cell.length_a   1.000
_cell.length_b   1.000
_cell.length_c   1.000
_cell.angle_alpha   90.00
_cell.angle_beta   90.00
_cell.angle_gamma   90.00
#
_symmetry.space_group_name_H-M   'P 1'
#
loop_
_entity.id
_entity.type
_entity.pdbx_description
1 polymer ?
#
loop_
_entity_poly.entity_id
_entity_poly.type
_entity_poly.pdbx_seq_one_letter_code
_entity_poly.pdbx_strand_id
1 'polypeptide(L)'
;MKINKKIIKGTIEETQNLAYEISNNISGGHLILLNGEMGSGKTQFVKFLCENLDVLNIVSSPSFLILNKYQTRKKFDIFHFDFYRLQDTRDLVEIGFFEILESNDALVIIEWADMFKELFLNKKNIIDIYFNFI
;
A
#
# COMPACT_ATOMS: atom_id res chain seq x y z
N MET A 1 -6.42 -18.03 2.20
CA MET A 1 -6.17 -16.59 1.99
C MET A 1 -7.13 -15.78 2.84
N LYS A 2 -6.62 -14.77 3.53
CA LYS A 2 -7.44 -13.92 4.38
C LYS A 2 -7.39 -12.48 3.86
N ILE A 3 -8.53 -11.93 3.49
CA ILE A 3 -8.65 -10.56 3.01
C ILE A 3 -9.50 -9.79 4.01
N ASN A 4 -8.94 -8.71 4.57
CA ASN A 4 -9.67 -7.76 5.40
C ASN A 4 -10.05 -6.56 4.55
N LYS A 5 -11.35 -6.35 4.37
CA LYS A 5 -11.84 -5.22 3.60
C LYS A 5 -12.28 -4.10 4.55
N LYS A 6 -11.79 -2.89 4.30
CA LYS A 6 -12.14 -1.68 5.06
C LYS A 6 -12.70 -0.64 4.12
N ILE A 7 -13.76 0.03 4.56
CA ILE A 7 -14.36 1.13 3.80
C ILE A 7 -14.39 2.35 4.71
N ILE A 8 -13.78 3.46 4.29
CA ILE A 8 -13.75 4.68 5.07
C ILE A 8 -14.19 5.87 4.24
N LYS A 9 -14.69 6.91 4.91
CA LYS A 9 -15.16 8.12 4.25
C LYS A 9 -14.03 9.04 3.78
N GLY A 10 -12.81 8.75 4.19
CA GLY A 10 -11.67 9.54 3.75
C GLY A 10 -11.48 10.86 4.50
N THR A 11 -12.16 11.06 5.62
CA THR A 11 -11.87 12.22 6.47
C THR A 11 -10.48 12.04 7.09
N ILE A 12 -9.84 13.15 7.44
CA ILE A 12 -8.51 13.09 8.05
C ILE A 12 -8.53 12.24 9.32
N GLU A 13 -9.54 12.43 10.15
CA GLU A 13 -9.68 11.69 11.40
C GLU A 13 -9.83 10.19 11.18
N GLU A 14 -10.72 9.77 10.28
CA GLU A 14 -10.91 8.36 9.98
C GLU A 14 -9.66 7.74 9.38
N THR A 15 -9.01 8.48 8.48
CA THR A 15 -7.79 8.02 7.82
C THR A 15 -6.67 7.82 8.85
N GLN A 16 -6.52 8.76 9.77
CA GLN A 16 -5.52 8.70 10.81
C GLN A 16 -5.77 7.52 11.76
N ASN A 17 -7.01 7.34 12.17
CA ASN A 17 -7.40 6.24 13.06
C ASN A 17 -7.18 4.88 12.41
N LEU A 18 -7.53 4.74 11.14
CA LEU A 18 -7.32 3.49 10.41
C LEU A 18 -5.84 3.19 10.25
N ALA A 19 -5.04 4.20 9.92
CA ALA A 19 -3.60 4.02 9.79
C ALA A 19 -2.97 3.56 11.10
N TYR A 20 -3.41 4.12 12.22
CA TYR A 20 -2.93 3.70 13.53
C TYR A 20 -3.30 2.25 13.83
N GLU A 21 -4.56 1.89 13.61
CA GLU A 21 -5.04 0.52 13.82
C GLU A 21 -4.24 -0.49 13.00
N ILE A 22 -4.06 -0.19 11.72
CA ILE A 22 -3.34 -1.08 10.82
C ILE A 22 -1.87 -1.18 11.23
N SER A 23 -1.23 -0.07 11.59
CA SER A 23 0.18 -0.07 11.97
C SER A 23 0.48 -0.98 13.16
N ASN A 24 -0.49 -1.19 14.02
CA ASN A 24 -0.33 -2.05 15.19
C ASN A 24 -0.52 -3.54 14.86
N ASN A 25 -0.95 -3.87 13.66
CA ASN A 25 -1.33 -5.24 13.31
C ASN A 25 -0.64 -5.76 12.05
N ILE A 26 0.28 -5.01 11.47
CA ILE A 26 0.96 -5.43 10.25
C ILE A 26 2.45 -5.66 10.46
N SER A 27 3.02 -6.40 9.54
CA SER A 27 4.45 -6.70 9.52
C SER A 27 4.87 -6.97 8.07
N GLY A 28 6.11 -7.38 7.88
CA GLY A 28 6.55 -7.86 6.58
C GLY A 28 5.70 -9.04 6.12
N GLY A 29 5.49 -9.15 4.82
CA GLY A 29 4.64 -10.16 4.23
C GLY A 29 3.18 -9.75 4.03
N HIS A 30 2.78 -8.58 4.53
CA HIS A 30 1.43 -8.05 4.30
C HIS A 30 1.36 -7.25 3.00
N LEU A 31 0.15 -7.21 2.45
CA LEU A 31 -0.17 -6.41 1.27
C LEU A 31 -1.35 -5.51 1.58
N ILE A 32 -1.20 -4.21 1.30
CA ILE A 32 -2.27 -3.22 1.46
C ILE A 32 -2.64 -2.70 0.08
N LEU A 33 -3.92 -2.82 -0.27
CA LEU A 33 -4.46 -2.28 -1.51
C LEU A 33 -5.27 -1.03 -1.19
N LEU A 34 -4.95 0.08 -1.86
CA LEU A 34 -5.64 1.35 -1.67
C LEU A 34 -6.48 1.65 -2.88
N ASN A 35 -7.79 1.77 -2.68
CA ASN A 35 -8.76 1.97 -3.73
C ASN A 35 -9.52 3.28 -3.51
N GLY A 36 -9.70 4.06 -4.55
CA GLY A 36 -10.42 5.31 -4.47
C GLY A 36 -9.94 6.28 -5.52
N GLU A 37 -10.74 7.31 -5.76
CA GLU A 37 -10.42 8.32 -6.75
C GLU A 37 -9.25 9.18 -6.30
N MET A 38 -8.67 9.91 -7.24
CA MET A 38 -7.63 10.88 -6.96
C MET A 38 -8.16 11.91 -5.96
N GLY A 39 -7.37 12.24 -4.95
CA GLY A 39 -7.79 13.16 -3.91
C GLY A 39 -8.66 12.53 -2.81
N SER A 40 -8.82 11.21 -2.80
CA SER A 40 -9.66 10.53 -1.80
C SER A 40 -8.96 10.29 -0.47
N GLY A 41 -7.68 10.61 -0.34
CA GLY A 41 -6.94 10.46 0.92
C GLY A 41 -5.94 9.32 0.94
N LYS A 42 -5.71 8.65 -0.19
CA LYS A 42 -4.78 7.50 -0.24
C LYS A 42 -3.37 7.88 0.17
N THR A 43 -2.84 8.97 -0.38
CA THR A 43 -1.50 9.44 -0.05
C THR A 43 -1.40 9.84 1.43
N GLN A 44 -2.44 10.50 1.95
CA GLN A 44 -2.48 10.91 3.35
C GLN A 44 -2.48 9.69 4.27
N PHE A 45 -3.21 8.63 3.89
CA PHE A 45 -3.21 7.38 4.64
C PHE A 45 -1.80 6.79 4.72
N VAL A 46 -1.08 6.75 3.58
CA VAL A 46 0.28 6.23 3.55
C VAL A 46 1.20 7.04 4.46
N LYS A 47 1.06 8.38 4.46
CA LYS A 47 1.86 9.23 5.35
C LYS A 47 1.62 8.90 6.82
N PHE A 48 0.36 8.78 7.23
CA PHE A 48 0.04 8.43 8.62
C PHE A 48 0.56 7.05 8.99
N LEU A 49 0.39 6.07 8.08
CA LEU A 49 0.87 4.72 8.31
C LEU A 49 2.39 4.71 8.49
N CYS A 50 3.09 5.40 7.62
CA CYS A 50 4.55 5.47 7.67
C CYS A 50 5.06 6.16 8.93
N GLU A 51 4.37 7.21 9.39
CA GLU A 51 4.72 7.84 10.67
C GLU A 51 4.63 6.85 11.82
N ASN A 52 3.58 6.04 11.83
CA ASN A 52 3.37 5.05 12.88
C ASN A 52 4.33 3.86 12.78
N LEU A 53 4.95 3.64 11.63
CA LEU A 53 5.90 2.56 11.40
C LEU A 53 7.37 3.04 11.47
N ASP A 54 7.60 4.25 11.95
CA ASP A 54 8.93 4.82 12.13
C ASP A 54 9.74 4.84 10.83
N VAL A 55 9.11 5.35 9.76
CA VAL A 55 9.77 5.51 8.47
C VAL A 55 10.81 6.61 8.54
N LEU A 56 11.98 6.34 7.96
CA LEU A 56 13.14 7.24 7.99
C LEU A 56 13.18 8.20 6.81
N ASN A 57 12.40 7.94 5.76
CA ASN A 57 12.38 8.74 4.53
C ASN A 57 11.16 9.66 4.52
N ILE A 58 11.20 10.67 3.63
CA ILE A 58 10.04 11.51 3.37
C ILE A 58 9.05 10.72 2.52
N VAL A 59 7.80 10.62 2.98
CA VAL A 59 6.75 9.92 2.24
C VAL A 59 6.15 10.84 1.19
N SER A 60 6.13 10.37 -0.06
CA SER A 60 5.51 11.08 -1.17
C SER A 60 4.76 10.07 -2.05
N SER A 61 3.84 10.58 -2.87
CA SER A 61 3.17 9.73 -3.85
C SER A 61 4.16 9.37 -4.95
N PRO A 62 4.18 8.12 -5.44
CA PRO A 62 5.04 7.71 -6.56
C PRO A 62 4.46 8.20 -7.89
N SER A 63 4.42 9.53 -8.10
CA SER A 63 3.71 10.11 -9.24
C SER A 63 4.42 9.95 -10.58
N PHE A 64 5.74 9.85 -10.58
CA PHE A 64 6.51 9.67 -11.81
C PHE A 64 7.15 8.29 -11.92
N LEU A 65 7.38 7.65 -10.78
CA LEU A 65 7.91 6.31 -10.71
C LEU A 65 6.82 5.38 -10.23
N ILE A 66 6.87 4.13 -10.68
CA ILE A 66 5.89 3.12 -10.26
C ILE A 66 6.10 2.73 -8.79
N LEU A 67 7.32 2.88 -8.30
CA LEU A 67 7.71 2.38 -6.97
C LEU A 67 8.46 3.42 -6.15
N ASN A 68 8.06 3.58 -4.88
CA ASN A 68 8.86 4.23 -3.84
C ASN A 68 9.17 3.22 -2.75
N LYS A 69 10.40 3.23 -2.26
CA LYS A 69 10.82 2.38 -1.15
C LYS A 69 11.06 3.24 0.08
N TYR A 70 10.48 2.84 1.21
CA TYR A 70 10.68 3.53 2.49
C TYR A 70 11.34 2.56 3.47
N GLN A 71 12.42 3.01 4.08
CA GLN A 71 13.10 2.25 5.14
C GLN A 71 12.43 2.55 6.46
N THR A 72 12.26 1.52 7.29
CA THR A 72 11.70 1.67 8.63
C THR A 72 12.72 1.25 9.68
N ARG A 73 12.42 1.54 10.95
CA ARG A 73 13.17 1.01 12.08
C ARG A 73 12.68 -0.38 12.50
N LYS A 74 11.64 -0.87 11.83
CA LYS A 74 11.12 -2.22 12.05
C LYS A 74 11.94 -3.24 11.27
N LYS A 75 11.52 -4.49 11.30
CA LYS A 75 12.22 -5.58 10.62
C LYS A 75 11.86 -5.73 9.15
N PHE A 76 11.19 -4.73 8.58
CA PHE A 76 10.75 -4.78 7.17
C PHE A 76 10.85 -3.39 6.56
N ASP A 77 10.94 -3.36 5.23
CA ASP A 77 10.86 -2.13 4.46
C ASP A 77 9.50 -2.03 3.81
N ILE A 78 9.10 -0.81 3.43
CA ILE A 78 7.82 -0.55 2.78
C ILE A 78 8.09 -0.30 1.30
N PHE A 79 7.34 -0.99 0.45
CA PHE A 79 7.38 -0.82 -1.00
C PHE A 79 6.02 -0.30 -1.45
N HIS A 80 5.99 0.95 -1.89
CA HIS A 80 4.78 1.67 -2.26
C HIS A 80 4.71 1.79 -3.78
N PHE A 81 3.78 1.04 -4.38
CA PHE A 81 3.58 1.00 -5.83
C PHE A 81 2.37 1.84 -6.22
N ASP A 82 2.46 2.48 -7.38
CA ASP A 82 1.32 3.15 -8.01
C ASP A 82 1.14 2.58 -9.40
N PHE A 83 0.02 1.88 -9.59
CA PHE A 83 -0.28 1.22 -10.87
C PHE A 83 -1.10 2.08 -11.82
N TYR A 84 -1.36 3.34 -11.46
CA TYR A 84 -2.19 4.22 -12.29
C TYR A 84 -1.70 4.32 -13.72
N ARG A 85 -0.38 4.39 -13.92
CA ARG A 85 0.24 4.52 -15.23
C ARG A 85 0.78 3.21 -15.79
N LEU A 86 0.54 2.11 -15.09
CA LEU A 86 1.02 0.82 -15.54
C LEU A 86 0.21 0.36 -16.75
N GLN A 87 0.90 0.07 -17.85
CA GLN A 87 0.26 -0.38 -19.08
C GLN A 87 0.54 -1.86 -19.36
N ASP A 88 1.63 -2.39 -18.83
CA ASP A 88 2.07 -3.74 -19.13
C ASP A 88 2.66 -4.37 -17.88
N THR A 89 2.22 -5.61 -17.58
CA THR A 89 2.73 -6.35 -16.43
C THR A 89 4.22 -6.69 -16.54
N ARG A 90 4.79 -6.64 -17.74
CA ARG A 90 6.23 -6.84 -17.93
C ARG A 90 7.07 -5.79 -17.20
N ASP A 91 6.53 -4.57 -17.05
CA ASP A 91 7.21 -3.52 -16.30
C ASP A 91 7.38 -3.91 -14.84
N LEU A 92 6.44 -4.68 -14.30
CA LEU A 92 6.51 -5.18 -12.93
C LEU A 92 7.61 -6.23 -12.77
N VAL A 93 7.80 -7.07 -13.78
CA VAL A 93 8.88 -8.06 -13.75
C VAL A 93 10.24 -7.38 -13.67
N GLU A 94 10.42 -6.32 -14.45
CA GLU A 94 11.70 -5.59 -14.51
C GLU A 94 12.07 -4.94 -13.18
N ILE A 95 11.09 -4.46 -12.42
CA ILE A 95 11.37 -3.82 -11.13
C ILE A 95 11.37 -4.82 -9.95
N GLY A 96 11.19 -6.11 -10.22
CA GLY A 96 11.23 -7.14 -9.19
C GLY A 96 9.98 -7.21 -8.33
N PHE A 97 8.83 -6.79 -8.85
CA PHE A 97 7.59 -6.74 -8.09
C PHE A 97 7.23 -8.08 -7.46
N PHE A 98 7.32 -9.17 -8.23
CA PHE A 98 6.87 -10.47 -7.74
C PHE A 98 7.74 -11.02 -6.62
N GLU A 99 9.05 -10.77 -6.68
CA GLU A 99 9.97 -11.14 -5.62
C GLU A 99 9.69 -10.33 -4.36
N ILE A 100 9.42 -9.02 -4.50
CA ILE A 100 9.07 -8.15 -3.39
C ILE A 100 7.77 -8.62 -2.74
N LEU A 101 6.77 -8.95 -3.56
CA LEU A 101 5.46 -9.37 -3.08
C LEU A 101 5.53 -10.63 -2.21
N GLU A 102 6.44 -11.54 -2.52
CA GLU A 102 6.62 -12.79 -1.78
C GLU A 102 7.57 -12.67 -0.59
N SER A 103 8.26 -11.56 -0.44
CA SER A 103 9.22 -11.37 0.63
C SER A 103 8.53 -11.18 1.98
N ASN A 104 9.01 -11.87 3.01
CA ASN A 104 8.54 -11.69 4.37
C ASN A 104 9.13 -10.42 5.03
N ASP A 105 10.09 -9.79 4.37
CA ASP A 105 10.74 -8.57 4.85
C ASP A 105 10.17 -7.31 4.18
N ALA A 106 9.09 -7.46 3.42
CA ALA A 106 8.49 -6.36 2.68
C ALA A 106 7.03 -6.17 3.08
N LEU A 107 6.66 -4.94 3.41
CA LEU A 107 5.27 -4.50 3.44
C LEU A 107 4.99 -3.83 2.11
N VAL A 108 4.02 -4.35 1.36
CA VAL A 108 3.71 -3.84 0.03
C VAL A 108 2.41 -3.04 0.07
N ILE A 109 2.45 -1.81 -0.44
CA ILE A 109 1.29 -0.94 -0.57
C ILE A 109 1.10 -0.64 -2.05
N ILE A 110 -0.12 -0.84 -2.57
CA ILE A 110 -0.41 -0.62 -3.99
C ILE A 110 -1.61 0.31 -4.14
N GLU A 111 -1.42 1.41 -4.89
CA GLU A 111 -2.51 2.28 -5.32
C GLU A 111 -2.91 1.88 -6.73
N TRP A 112 -4.20 2.01 -7.05
CA TRP A 112 -4.75 1.69 -8.37
C TRP A 112 -4.56 0.22 -8.75
N ALA A 113 -4.78 -0.68 -7.80
CA ALA A 113 -4.58 -2.11 -8.01
C ALA A 113 -5.72 -2.79 -8.78
N ASP A 114 -6.87 -2.13 -8.95
CA ASP A 114 -8.09 -2.76 -9.48
C ASP A 114 -7.92 -3.43 -10.84
N MET A 115 -7.12 -2.84 -11.72
CA MET A 115 -6.91 -3.36 -13.06
C MET A 115 -6.06 -4.63 -13.08
N PHE A 116 -5.39 -4.95 -11.98
CA PHE A 116 -4.42 -6.05 -11.92
C PHE A 116 -4.66 -6.96 -10.72
N LYS A 117 -5.90 -7.05 -10.24
CA LYS A 117 -6.23 -7.83 -9.05
C LYS A 117 -5.86 -9.31 -9.16
N GLU A 118 -5.89 -9.85 -10.36
CA GLU A 118 -5.52 -11.24 -10.59
C GLU A 118 -4.07 -11.55 -10.20
N LEU A 119 -3.21 -10.53 -10.13
CA LEU A 119 -1.82 -10.73 -9.70
C LEU A 119 -1.70 -11.08 -8.22
N PHE A 120 -2.74 -10.83 -7.44
CA PHE A 120 -2.71 -10.97 -5.98
C PHE A 120 -3.57 -12.11 -5.45
N LEU A 121 -4.22 -12.89 -6.32
CA LEU A 121 -5.22 -13.88 -5.91
C LEU A 121 -4.67 -14.93 -4.94
N ASN A 122 -3.40 -15.24 -5.02
CA ASN A 122 -2.77 -16.24 -4.17
C ASN A 122 -2.03 -15.63 -2.97
N LYS A 123 -2.07 -14.30 -2.82
CA LYS A 123 -1.39 -13.62 -1.73
C LYS A 123 -2.20 -13.75 -0.45
N LYS A 124 -1.51 -14.05 0.66
CA LYS A 124 -2.11 -14.06 2.00
C LYS A 124 -1.90 -12.70 2.66
N ASN A 125 -2.68 -12.45 3.71
CA ASN A 125 -2.54 -11.24 4.53
C ASN A 125 -2.73 -9.96 3.73
N ILE A 126 -3.84 -9.89 3.00
CA ILE A 126 -4.22 -8.71 2.22
C ILE A 126 -5.18 -7.85 3.04
N ILE A 127 -4.91 -6.54 3.07
CA ILE A 127 -5.82 -5.53 3.60
C ILE A 127 -6.26 -4.67 2.43
N ASP A 128 -7.55 -4.67 2.12
CA ASP A 128 -8.12 -3.98 0.96
C ASP A 128 -8.94 -2.80 1.46
N ILE A 129 -8.47 -1.57 1.19
CA ILE A 129 -9.06 -0.35 1.73
C ILE A 129 -9.72 0.45 0.61
N TYR A 130 -10.99 0.82 0.81
CA TYR A 130 -11.77 1.63 -0.12
C TYR A 130 -12.01 3.00 0.51
N PHE A 131 -11.55 4.05 -0.15
CA PHE A 131 -11.74 5.43 0.26
C PHE A 131 -12.92 5.99 -0.50
N ASN A 132 -14.04 6.21 0.21
CA ASN A 132 -15.23 6.79 -0.38
C ASN A 132 -15.23 8.30 -0.11
N PHE A 133 -15.16 9.05 -1.19
CA PHE A 133 -15.25 10.50 -1.11
C PHE A 133 -16.72 10.90 -1.11
N ILE A 134 -17.12 11.65 -0.09
CA ILE A 134 -18.49 12.15 0.03
C ILE A 134 -18.49 13.65 -0.15
#